data_bb023702771f934e8da5e5194371696d
#
_entry.id   bb023702771f934e8da5e5194371696d
#
_cell.length_a   1.000
_cell.length_b   1.000
_cell.length_c   1.000
_cell.angle_alpha   90.00
_cell.angle_beta   90.00
_cell.angle_gamma   90.00
#
_symmetry.space_group_name_H-M   'P 1'
#
loop_
_entity.id
_entity.type
_entity.pdbx_description
1 polymer ?
#
loop_
_entity_poly.entity_id
_entity_poly.type
_entity_poly.pdbx_seq_one_letter_code
_entity_poly.pdbx_strand_id
1 'polypeptide(L)'
;MTASLTVADVMHKPAVVVPNTITLAQASVILDGANVGAAAVLDAKGRLIGMVSERDLLRSVGHGIDPASAKVEEVMTRNPVTVSVTDTVEQGLTVFRERRFRHLPVMDGDKVAGILSIRHVVRVAHIEEVQPAGSAPPGLAPRGLEGVAVAETSVGDVRGEEGFFHYRGYNAVELARRCSFEQVWHLLAEGELPDDVQLEEFTKRTVEARSVPESVADLLPRVAALPGYTPLMALRSAVSLTGAALQQQPTLDIPADEVRKECLKMAAVVPVLLMRLHRHHLGLDPIDPDPDLGYAGSYIQMLTGERPQPRAIRALEQYLILTMDHGFNSSTFTARVITSTGSDIGSALTGAIGALAGPLHGGAPSRALAMLDAIGTPDKAEEYLRNEISTGERLMGFGHRVYKTDDPRSTLLRDVATELGGPQAEFAVQVEQTALRVLNELKPGRRLYTNVEFYAGVVMNSVGIPPDMFTPTFASSRTVGWAAAIAEQAANNRLIRPSALYVGPQPPRPLPDGYGAALTSAELAR
;
A
#
# COMPACT_ATOMS: atom_id res chain seq x y z
N MET A 1 -16.28 42.34 4.08
CA MET A 1 -15.43 42.32 2.88
C MET A 1 -14.02 41.94 3.34
N THR A 2 -13.67 40.69 3.20
CA THR A 2 -12.32 40.19 3.44
C THR A 2 -11.42 40.75 2.35
N ALA A 3 -10.37 41.47 2.72
CA ALA A 3 -9.39 42.03 1.78
C ALA A 3 -8.80 40.86 0.97
N SER A 4 -8.87 40.94 -0.36
CA SER A 4 -8.28 39.95 -1.26
C SER A 4 -6.77 39.96 -1.07
N LEU A 5 -6.16 38.80 -0.79
CA LEU A 5 -4.72 38.64 -0.65
C LEU A 5 -4.00 39.04 -1.95
N THR A 6 -2.95 39.81 -1.83
CA THR A 6 -2.12 40.21 -2.96
C THR A 6 -0.91 39.30 -3.14
N VAL A 7 -0.29 39.34 -4.31
CA VAL A 7 0.96 38.63 -4.61
C VAL A 7 2.09 39.01 -3.62
N ALA A 8 2.13 40.27 -3.17
CA ALA A 8 3.08 40.72 -2.17
C ALA A 8 2.98 40.03 -0.80
N ASP A 9 1.78 39.53 -0.45
CA ASP A 9 1.52 38.81 0.82
C ASP A 9 2.05 37.38 0.81
N VAL A 10 2.25 36.78 -0.38
CA VAL A 10 2.54 35.36 -0.55
C VAL A 10 3.85 35.05 -1.28
N MET A 11 4.48 36.05 -1.92
CA MET A 11 5.76 35.88 -2.62
C MET A 11 6.90 35.57 -1.66
N HIS A 12 7.95 34.93 -2.14
CA HIS A 12 9.23 34.84 -1.45
C HIS A 12 9.96 36.19 -1.58
N LYS A 13 10.31 36.80 -0.49
CA LYS A 13 11.05 38.09 -0.41
C LYS A 13 12.15 38.07 0.66
N PRO A 14 13.32 38.70 0.44
CA PRO A 14 13.66 39.41 -0.80
C PRO A 14 13.81 38.43 -1.99
N ALA A 15 13.71 38.98 -3.22
CA ALA A 15 13.96 38.20 -4.42
C ALA A 15 15.38 37.65 -4.44
N VAL A 16 15.57 36.40 -4.72
CA VAL A 16 16.88 35.86 -5.06
C VAL A 16 17.19 36.24 -6.50
N VAL A 17 18.27 37.01 -6.68
CA VAL A 17 18.70 37.53 -7.97
C VAL A 17 20.12 37.11 -8.29
N VAL A 18 20.41 36.86 -9.55
CA VAL A 18 21.73 36.48 -10.04
C VAL A 18 22.12 37.30 -11.27
N PRO A 19 23.41 37.72 -11.42
CA PRO A 19 23.89 38.33 -12.65
C PRO A 19 23.87 37.32 -13.79
N ASN A 20 23.59 37.77 -15.02
CA ASN A 20 23.60 36.92 -16.21
C ASN A 20 24.98 36.33 -16.54
N THR A 21 26.04 36.92 -16.02
CA THR A 21 27.44 36.59 -16.32
C THR A 21 28.05 35.53 -15.42
N ILE A 22 27.39 35.10 -14.35
CA ILE A 22 27.90 34.05 -13.48
C ILE A 22 27.73 32.67 -14.13
N THR A 23 28.54 31.70 -13.68
CA THR A 23 28.45 30.31 -14.17
C THR A 23 27.27 29.57 -13.58
N LEU A 24 26.87 28.48 -14.23
CA LEU A 24 25.78 27.61 -13.72
C LEU A 24 26.13 27.01 -12.36
N ALA A 25 27.41 26.67 -12.14
CA ALA A 25 27.90 26.19 -10.85
C ALA A 25 27.74 27.25 -9.75
N GLN A 26 28.04 28.53 -10.04
CA GLN A 26 27.83 29.63 -9.10
C GLN A 26 26.34 29.85 -8.82
N ALA A 27 25.48 29.77 -9.86
CA ALA A 27 24.05 29.91 -9.71
C ALA A 27 23.46 28.79 -8.84
N SER A 28 23.95 27.56 -9.01
CA SER A 28 23.48 26.41 -8.18
C SER A 28 23.80 26.62 -6.68
N VAL A 29 24.99 27.11 -6.35
CA VAL A 29 25.37 27.42 -4.96
C VAL A 29 24.47 28.52 -4.36
N ILE A 30 24.11 29.54 -5.16
CA ILE A 30 23.21 30.60 -4.70
C ILE A 30 21.78 30.07 -4.46
N LEU A 31 21.25 29.24 -5.38
CA LEU A 31 19.92 28.65 -5.24
C LEU A 31 19.85 27.73 -4.03
N ASP A 32 20.83 26.86 -3.87
CA ASP A 32 20.93 25.92 -2.74
C ASP A 32 21.07 26.66 -1.41
N GLY A 33 22.00 27.60 -1.32
CA GLY A 33 22.23 28.41 -0.10
C GLY A 33 21.03 29.27 0.30
N ALA A 34 20.21 29.71 -0.67
CA ALA A 34 18.97 30.43 -0.42
C ALA A 34 17.75 29.52 -0.25
N ASN A 35 17.89 28.19 -0.44
CA ASN A 35 16.82 27.20 -0.42
C ASN A 35 15.63 27.56 -1.32
N VAL A 36 15.91 27.99 -2.56
CA VAL A 36 14.91 28.39 -3.54
C VAL A 36 15.06 27.64 -4.86
N GLY A 37 13.96 27.31 -5.51
CA GLY A 37 13.94 26.56 -6.79
C GLY A 37 14.20 27.42 -8.04
N ALA A 38 14.29 28.76 -7.92
CA ALA A 38 14.55 29.66 -9.04
C ALA A 38 15.06 31.03 -8.58
N ALA A 39 15.82 31.70 -9.46
CA ALA A 39 16.32 33.07 -9.28
C ALA A 39 15.97 33.93 -10.50
N ALA A 40 15.76 35.24 -10.25
CA ALA A 40 15.65 36.22 -11.31
C ALA A 40 17.04 36.59 -11.85
N VAL A 41 17.18 36.68 -13.16
CA VAL A 41 18.45 37.02 -13.80
C VAL A 41 18.44 38.49 -14.22
N LEU A 42 19.43 39.26 -13.71
CA LEU A 42 19.55 40.66 -13.97
C LEU A 42 20.74 40.99 -14.90
N ASP A 43 20.56 42.04 -15.70
CA ASP A 43 21.67 42.62 -16.48
C ASP A 43 22.57 43.54 -15.60
N ALA A 44 23.64 44.06 -16.20
CA ALA A 44 24.56 44.97 -15.53
C ALA A 44 23.92 46.30 -15.05
N LYS A 45 22.72 46.63 -15.53
CA LYS A 45 21.93 47.78 -15.11
C LYS A 45 20.88 47.45 -14.06
N GLY A 46 20.85 46.22 -13.57
CA GLY A 46 19.89 45.73 -12.57
C GLY A 46 18.49 45.47 -13.12
N ARG A 47 18.32 45.38 -14.43
CA ARG A 47 17.02 45.10 -15.07
C ARG A 47 16.80 43.58 -15.20
N LEU A 48 15.58 43.14 -15.00
CA LEU A 48 15.18 41.73 -15.22
C LEU A 48 15.29 41.37 -16.70
N ILE A 49 16.10 40.36 -17.01
CA ILE A 49 16.29 39.86 -18.38
C ILE A 49 15.98 38.38 -18.52
N GLY A 50 15.87 37.66 -17.42
CA GLY A 50 15.60 36.21 -17.44
C GLY A 50 15.25 35.63 -16.10
N MET A 51 14.97 34.32 -16.13
CA MET A 51 14.90 33.44 -14.95
C MET A 51 15.72 32.17 -15.16
N VAL A 52 16.35 31.70 -14.10
CA VAL A 52 17.02 30.40 -14.06
C VAL A 52 16.45 29.59 -12.90
N SER A 53 16.20 28.30 -13.13
CA SER A 53 15.66 27.36 -12.14
C SER A 53 16.55 26.14 -11.97
N GLU A 54 16.35 25.40 -10.86
CA GLU A 54 16.99 24.08 -10.64
C GLU A 54 16.80 23.14 -11.83
N ARG A 55 15.63 23.18 -12.49
CA ARG A 55 15.35 22.35 -13.68
C ARG A 55 16.22 22.74 -14.87
N ASP A 56 16.52 24.04 -15.04
CA ASP A 56 17.37 24.49 -16.14
C ASP A 56 18.80 24.05 -15.90
N LEU A 57 19.29 24.10 -14.66
CA LEU A 57 20.59 23.57 -14.26
C LEU A 57 20.68 22.06 -14.50
N LEU A 58 19.69 21.31 -14.04
CA LEU A 58 19.65 19.85 -14.23
C LEU A 58 19.61 19.46 -15.72
N ARG A 59 18.81 20.17 -16.52
CA ARG A 59 18.72 19.94 -17.97
C ARG A 59 20.04 20.22 -18.66
N SER A 60 20.75 21.27 -18.25
CA SER A 60 22.06 21.64 -18.78
C SER A 60 23.08 20.52 -18.56
N VAL A 61 23.13 19.96 -17.35
CA VAL A 61 23.97 18.80 -17.03
C VAL A 61 23.59 17.59 -17.88
N GLY A 62 22.28 17.30 -18.03
CA GLY A 62 21.79 16.20 -18.86
C GLY A 62 22.13 16.35 -20.36
N HIS A 63 22.33 17.57 -20.85
CA HIS A 63 22.76 17.85 -22.23
C HIS A 63 24.29 17.96 -22.38
N GLY A 64 25.06 17.63 -21.33
CA GLY A 64 26.52 17.67 -21.38
C GLY A 64 27.14 19.06 -21.33
N ILE A 65 26.37 20.09 -20.93
CA ILE A 65 26.87 21.44 -20.73
C ILE A 65 27.68 21.47 -19.43
N ASP A 66 28.93 21.93 -19.49
CA ASP A 66 29.79 22.02 -18.32
C ASP A 66 29.37 23.19 -17.42
N PRO A 67 28.85 22.95 -16.20
CA PRO A 67 28.39 24.00 -15.31
C PRO A 67 29.47 24.94 -14.81
N ALA A 68 30.72 24.54 -14.85
CA ALA A 68 31.85 25.36 -14.38
C ALA A 68 32.21 26.50 -15.36
N SER A 69 31.92 26.32 -16.64
CA SER A 69 32.26 27.25 -17.71
C SER A 69 31.06 27.98 -18.31
N ALA A 70 29.91 27.27 -18.47
CA ALA A 70 28.72 27.86 -19.06
C ALA A 70 28.09 28.94 -18.17
N LYS A 71 27.59 29.99 -18.79
CA LYS A 71 26.98 31.14 -18.08
C LYS A 71 25.48 31.00 -17.99
N VAL A 72 24.88 31.63 -16.98
CA VAL A 72 23.43 31.65 -16.76
C VAL A 72 22.67 32.17 -17.99
N GLU A 73 23.20 33.16 -18.69
CA GLU A 73 22.56 33.75 -19.88
C GLU A 73 22.41 32.79 -21.07
N GLU A 74 23.15 31.67 -21.08
CA GLU A 74 23.08 30.64 -22.12
C GLU A 74 21.88 29.72 -21.95
N VAL A 75 21.42 29.53 -20.70
CA VAL A 75 20.37 28.54 -20.38
C VAL A 75 19.10 29.14 -19.77
N MET A 76 19.15 30.43 -19.33
CA MET A 76 18.01 31.09 -18.69
C MET A 76 16.79 31.18 -19.62
N THR A 77 15.60 31.20 -19.05
CA THR A 77 14.40 31.62 -19.76
C THR A 77 14.43 33.13 -19.93
N ARG A 78 14.56 33.63 -21.16
CA ARG A 78 14.59 35.04 -21.48
C ARG A 78 13.21 35.67 -21.44
N ASN A 79 13.14 36.98 -21.08
CA ASN A 79 11.89 37.75 -21.02
C ASN A 79 10.77 37.01 -20.29
N PRO A 80 10.96 36.65 -19.03
CA PRO A 80 9.97 35.91 -18.27
C PRO A 80 8.67 36.69 -18.11
N VAL A 81 7.55 36.00 -18.08
CA VAL A 81 6.25 36.58 -17.68
C VAL A 81 6.35 36.99 -16.22
N THR A 82 5.89 38.20 -15.90
CA THR A 82 5.93 38.77 -14.56
C THR A 82 4.53 39.01 -14.02
N VAL A 83 4.43 39.17 -12.70
CA VAL A 83 3.23 39.65 -12.00
C VAL A 83 3.61 40.86 -11.15
N SER A 84 2.63 41.73 -10.81
CA SER A 84 2.85 42.87 -9.95
C SER A 84 2.69 42.53 -8.47
N VAL A 85 3.35 43.25 -7.59
CA VAL A 85 3.12 43.18 -6.12
C VAL A 85 1.66 43.43 -5.75
N THR A 86 0.94 44.22 -6.57
CA THR A 86 -0.48 44.57 -6.36
C THR A 86 -1.46 43.61 -6.96
N ASP A 87 -1.01 42.67 -7.79
CA ASP A 87 -1.91 41.65 -8.37
C ASP A 87 -2.49 40.77 -7.26
N THR A 88 -3.71 40.28 -7.49
CA THR A 88 -4.31 39.33 -6.56
C THR A 88 -3.68 37.94 -6.70
N VAL A 89 -3.73 37.17 -5.63
CA VAL A 89 -3.28 35.76 -5.67
C VAL A 89 -3.97 34.96 -6.75
N GLU A 90 -5.24 35.24 -7.04
CA GLU A 90 -6.04 34.58 -8.08
C GLU A 90 -5.55 34.92 -9.50
N GLN A 91 -5.15 36.18 -9.72
CA GLN A 91 -4.50 36.58 -10.98
C GLN A 91 -3.17 35.84 -11.19
N GLY A 92 -2.35 35.73 -10.14
CA GLY A 92 -1.13 34.93 -10.18
C GLY A 92 -1.38 33.45 -10.49
N LEU A 93 -2.43 32.85 -9.90
CA LEU A 93 -2.85 31.48 -10.19
C LEU A 93 -3.26 31.30 -11.66
N THR A 94 -3.98 32.25 -12.22
CA THR A 94 -4.39 32.22 -13.63
C THR A 94 -3.19 32.14 -14.56
N VAL A 95 -2.14 32.95 -14.30
CA VAL A 95 -0.90 32.91 -15.08
C VAL A 95 -0.20 31.54 -14.97
N PHE A 96 -0.15 30.97 -13.78
CA PHE A 96 0.42 29.63 -13.59
C PHE A 96 -0.34 28.55 -14.38
N ARG A 97 -1.68 28.58 -14.39
CA ARG A 97 -2.54 27.61 -15.10
C ARG A 97 -2.38 27.72 -16.61
N GLU A 98 -2.48 28.91 -17.15
CA GLU A 98 -2.42 29.16 -18.58
C GLU A 98 -1.06 28.86 -19.20
N ARG A 99 0.02 29.22 -18.50
CA ARG A 99 1.38 29.13 -19.02
C ARG A 99 2.17 27.94 -18.51
N ARG A 100 1.64 27.15 -17.58
CA ARG A 100 2.29 25.98 -16.95
C ARG A 100 3.63 26.30 -16.31
N PHE A 101 3.82 27.53 -15.82
CA PHE A 101 5.00 27.96 -15.08
C PHE A 101 4.92 27.49 -13.62
N ARG A 102 6.07 27.46 -12.93
CA ARG A 102 6.14 27.17 -11.49
C ARG A 102 6.63 28.33 -10.67
N HIS A 103 7.31 29.28 -11.30
CA HIS A 103 7.86 30.48 -10.68
C HIS A 103 7.64 31.67 -11.59
N LEU A 104 7.28 32.81 -10.99
CA LEU A 104 7.08 34.08 -11.68
C LEU A 104 7.85 35.17 -10.94
N PRO A 105 8.64 36.01 -11.59
CA PRO A 105 9.20 37.22 -11.00
C PRO A 105 8.05 38.15 -10.63
N VAL A 106 8.13 38.73 -9.44
CA VAL A 106 7.18 39.74 -8.96
C VAL A 106 7.85 41.11 -9.05
N MET A 107 7.17 42.03 -9.73
CA MET A 107 7.68 43.35 -9.99
C MET A 107 7.01 44.40 -9.09
N ASP A 108 7.83 45.34 -8.60
CA ASP A 108 7.39 46.60 -8.00
C ASP A 108 7.96 47.76 -8.85
N GLY A 109 7.14 48.26 -9.77
CA GLY A 109 7.61 49.10 -10.86
C GLY A 109 8.66 48.37 -11.71
N ASP A 110 9.85 48.92 -11.87
CA ASP A 110 10.96 48.35 -12.64
C ASP A 110 11.87 47.41 -11.83
N LYS A 111 11.58 47.18 -10.55
CA LYS A 111 12.41 46.34 -9.67
C LYS A 111 11.79 45.00 -9.41
N VAL A 112 12.63 43.95 -9.34
CA VAL A 112 12.20 42.64 -8.88
C VAL A 112 12.05 42.67 -7.35
N ALA A 113 10.80 42.58 -6.86
CA ALA A 113 10.47 42.62 -5.44
C ALA A 113 10.51 41.24 -4.78
N GLY A 114 10.17 40.18 -5.56
CA GLY A 114 10.10 38.83 -5.05
C GLY A 114 9.99 37.81 -6.17
N ILE A 115 9.84 36.54 -5.76
CA ILE A 115 9.53 35.44 -6.66
C ILE A 115 8.25 34.75 -6.14
N LEU A 116 7.23 34.71 -6.97
CA LEU A 116 6.01 33.96 -6.70
C LEU A 116 6.22 32.52 -7.15
N SER A 117 6.05 31.57 -6.24
CA SER A 117 6.04 30.14 -6.54
C SER A 117 4.63 29.61 -6.47
N ILE A 118 4.26 28.72 -7.38
CA ILE A 118 2.96 28.04 -7.35
C ILE A 118 2.70 27.37 -5.99
N ARG A 119 3.75 26.87 -5.32
CA ARG A 119 3.68 26.29 -3.97
C ARG A 119 3.23 27.31 -2.90
N HIS A 120 3.70 28.55 -3.00
CA HIS A 120 3.33 29.62 -2.06
C HIS A 120 1.85 30.01 -2.23
N VAL A 121 1.41 30.13 -3.47
CA VAL A 121 0.04 30.52 -3.81
C VAL A 121 -0.97 29.46 -3.38
N VAL A 122 -0.72 28.19 -3.67
CA VAL A 122 -1.60 27.07 -3.27
C VAL A 122 -1.72 26.97 -1.75
N ARG A 123 -0.63 27.23 -1.01
CA ARG A 123 -0.64 27.19 0.46
C ARG A 123 -1.55 28.24 1.10
N VAL A 124 -1.67 29.41 0.51
CA VAL A 124 -2.39 30.55 1.09
C VAL A 124 -3.83 30.65 0.60
N ALA A 125 -4.10 30.17 -0.61
CA ALA A 125 -5.42 30.29 -1.24
C ALA A 125 -6.49 29.35 -0.66
N HIS A 126 -6.17 28.43 0.26
CA HIS A 126 -7.09 27.39 0.79
C HIS A 126 -7.95 26.72 -0.30
N ILE A 127 -7.41 26.63 -1.51
CA ILE A 127 -8.10 25.96 -2.60
C ILE A 127 -7.94 24.47 -2.38
N GLU A 128 -9.02 23.81 -1.92
CA GLU A 128 -9.23 22.38 -2.07
C GLU A 128 -9.35 22.04 -3.57
N GLU A 129 -8.30 22.27 -4.34
CA GLU A 129 -8.17 21.72 -5.67
C GLU A 129 -7.17 20.59 -5.61
N VAL A 130 -7.67 19.43 -6.02
CA VAL A 130 -6.92 18.22 -6.41
C VAL A 130 -5.42 18.49 -6.48
N GLN A 131 -4.75 18.36 -5.32
CA GLN A 131 -3.30 18.27 -5.33
C GLN A 131 -2.94 17.06 -6.20
N PRO A 132 -2.02 17.20 -7.16
CA PRO A 132 -1.38 16.00 -7.68
C PRO A 132 -0.83 15.28 -6.45
N ALA A 133 -1.23 14.03 -6.26
CA ALA A 133 -0.76 13.19 -5.19
C ALA A 133 0.77 13.39 -5.06
N GLY A 134 1.23 13.94 -3.93
CA GLY A 134 2.64 14.01 -3.66
C GLY A 134 3.25 15.29 -3.09
N SER A 135 2.55 16.44 -2.96
CA SER A 135 3.17 17.64 -2.36
C SER A 135 2.83 17.78 -0.88
N ALA A 136 3.60 17.11 -0.03
CA ALA A 136 3.62 17.39 1.41
C ALA A 136 4.31 18.73 1.70
N PRO A 137 4.00 19.40 2.83
CA PRO A 137 4.78 20.53 3.31
C PRO A 137 6.27 20.19 3.38
N PRO A 138 7.19 21.16 3.23
CA PRO A 138 8.62 20.87 3.35
C PRO A 138 8.92 20.08 4.64
N GLY A 139 9.52 18.89 4.49
CA GLY A 139 9.82 17.99 5.60
C GLY A 139 8.70 17.03 6.02
N LEU A 140 7.49 17.09 5.42
CA LEU A 140 6.44 16.12 5.65
C LEU A 140 6.31 15.17 4.45
N ALA A 141 6.26 13.88 4.70
CA ALA A 141 5.99 12.89 3.67
C ALA A 141 4.55 13.04 3.11
N PRO A 142 4.30 12.62 1.86
CA PRO A 142 2.96 12.61 1.29
C PRO A 142 1.96 11.86 2.18
N ARG A 143 0.70 12.27 2.17
CA ARG A 143 -0.36 11.58 2.92
C ARG A 143 -0.41 10.11 2.52
N GLY A 144 -0.40 9.22 3.52
CA GLY A 144 -0.39 7.78 3.29
C GLY A 144 0.92 7.24 2.72
N LEU A 145 2.02 8.00 2.73
CA LEU A 145 3.35 7.64 2.21
C LEU A 145 3.34 7.24 0.73
N GLU A 146 2.39 7.73 -0.06
CA GLU A 146 2.28 7.40 -1.48
C GLU A 146 3.55 7.81 -2.24
N GLY A 147 4.16 6.86 -2.96
CA GLY A 147 5.41 7.07 -3.70
C GLY A 147 6.68 7.16 -2.84
N VAL A 148 6.59 6.91 -1.53
CA VAL A 148 7.75 6.89 -0.63
C VAL A 148 8.22 5.46 -0.43
N ALA A 149 9.41 5.12 -0.92
CA ALA A 149 10.07 3.86 -0.58
C ALA A 149 10.67 3.97 0.83
N VAL A 150 10.25 3.09 1.73
CA VAL A 150 10.69 3.08 3.14
C VAL A 150 11.57 1.87 3.48
N ALA A 151 11.68 0.92 2.56
CA ALA A 151 12.53 -0.26 2.69
C ALA A 151 12.87 -0.81 1.30
N GLU A 152 13.96 -1.56 1.22
CA GLU A 152 14.27 -2.42 0.09
C GLU A 152 13.59 -3.77 0.28
N THR A 153 13.27 -4.45 -0.83
CA THR A 153 12.72 -5.80 -0.82
C THR A 153 13.14 -6.60 -2.04
N SER A 154 13.44 -7.86 -1.83
CA SER A 154 13.66 -8.86 -2.86
C SER A 154 12.52 -9.88 -2.95
N VAL A 155 11.48 -9.76 -2.10
CA VAL A 155 10.34 -10.68 -2.04
C VAL A 155 9.46 -10.57 -3.28
N GLY A 156 9.06 -9.36 -3.66
CA GLY A 156 8.22 -9.13 -4.83
C GLY A 156 7.92 -7.66 -5.06
N ASP A 157 7.38 -7.36 -6.25
CA ASP A 157 7.00 -6.02 -6.66
C ASP A 157 5.72 -6.04 -7.52
N VAL A 158 5.02 -4.90 -7.55
CA VAL A 158 3.79 -4.70 -8.33
C VAL A 158 3.95 -3.51 -9.25
N ARG A 159 3.96 -3.77 -10.56
CA ARG A 159 4.06 -2.78 -11.63
C ARG A 159 2.67 -2.49 -12.21
N GLY A 160 1.96 -1.59 -11.54
CA GLY A 160 0.56 -1.33 -11.82
C GLY A 160 0.26 -0.78 -13.21
N GLU A 161 1.17 0.00 -13.79
CA GLU A 161 1.05 0.53 -15.16
C GLU A 161 1.22 -0.57 -16.24
N GLU A 162 2.01 -1.61 -15.92
CA GLU A 162 2.29 -2.74 -16.81
C GLU A 162 1.28 -3.89 -16.64
N GLY A 163 0.41 -3.85 -15.61
CA GLY A 163 -0.47 -4.97 -15.27
C GLY A 163 0.32 -6.23 -14.87
N PHE A 164 1.40 -6.04 -14.13
CA PHE A 164 2.36 -7.10 -13.83
C PHE A 164 2.72 -7.11 -12.34
N PHE A 165 2.89 -8.28 -11.75
CA PHE A 165 3.50 -8.47 -10.44
C PHE A 165 4.32 -9.77 -10.42
N HIS A 166 5.28 -9.84 -9.52
CA HIS A 166 6.21 -10.95 -9.48
C HIS A 166 6.62 -11.32 -8.05
N TYR A 167 7.04 -12.55 -7.88
CA TYR A 167 7.67 -13.08 -6.67
C TYR A 167 9.11 -13.46 -7.02
N ARG A 168 10.10 -12.90 -6.34
CA ARG A 168 11.52 -13.17 -6.58
C ARG A 168 11.93 -13.06 -8.07
N GLY A 169 11.27 -12.19 -8.83
CA GLY A 169 11.51 -11.99 -10.26
C GLY A 169 10.65 -12.85 -11.19
N TYR A 170 9.98 -13.90 -10.72
CA TYR A 170 9.09 -14.73 -11.52
C TYR A 170 7.69 -14.13 -11.60
N ASN A 171 7.09 -14.12 -12.80
CA ASN A 171 5.71 -13.70 -12.98
C ASN A 171 4.77 -14.52 -12.10
N ALA A 172 4.01 -13.86 -11.20
CA ALA A 172 3.17 -14.55 -10.23
C ALA A 172 2.00 -15.29 -10.87
N VAL A 173 1.48 -14.82 -12.01
CA VAL A 173 0.43 -15.52 -12.78
C VAL A 173 0.98 -16.81 -13.40
N GLU A 174 2.19 -16.78 -13.94
CA GLU A 174 2.84 -17.99 -14.46
C GLU A 174 3.15 -19.00 -13.35
N LEU A 175 3.59 -18.51 -12.18
CA LEU A 175 3.75 -19.38 -11.01
C LEU A 175 2.41 -20.03 -10.64
N ALA A 176 1.30 -19.27 -10.58
CA ALA A 176 -0.02 -19.80 -10.27
C ALA A 176 -0.52 -20.81 -11.33
N ARG A 177 -0.15 -20.62 -12.62
CA ARG A 177 -0.53 -21.55 -13.69
C ARG A 177 0.27 -22.86 -13.68
N ARG A 178 1.51 -22.85 -13.20
CA ARG A 178 2.47 -23.93 -13.46
C ARG A 178 3.04 -24.61 -12.22
N CYS A 179 3.04 -23.94 -11.07
CA CYS A 179 3.63 -24.42 -9.83
C CYS A 179 2.57 -24.85 -8.82
N SER A 180 2.99 -25.68 -7.86
CA SER A 180 2.22 -25.97 -6.65
C SER A 180 2.38 -24.84 -5.62
N PHE A 181 1.50 -24.82 -4.62
CA PHE A 181 1.58 -23.87 -3.51
C PHE A 181 2.92 -24.01 -2.77
N GLU A 182 3.37 -25.23 -2.51
CA GLU A 182 4.62 -25.53 -1.81
C GLU A 182 5.85 -25.08 -2.59
N GLN A 183 5.85 -25.19 -3.92
CA GLN A 183 6.94 -24.69 -4.77
C GLN A 183 7.07 -23.17 -4.66
N VAL A 184 5.94 -22.44 -4.69
CA VAL A 184 5.95 -20.98 -4.60
C VAL A 184 6.24 -20.53 -3.16
N TRP A 185 5.80 -21.29 -2.17
CA TRP A 185 6.17 -21.03 -0.78
C TRP A 185 7.67 -21.19 -0.57
N HIS A 186 8.27 -22.27 -1.10
CA HIS A 186 9.73 -22.44 -1.08
C HIS A 186 10.45 -21.25 -1.74
N LEU A 187 9.98 -20.82 -2.91
CA LEU A 187 10.55 -19.66 -3.60
C LEU A 187 10.55 -18.41 -2.72
N LEU A 188 9.46 -18.13 -2.02
CA LEU A 188 9.37 -16.95 -1.15
C LEU A 188 10.25 -17.09 0.10
N ALA A 189 10.32 -18.27 0.69
CA ALA A 189 11.06 -18.54 1.93
C ALA A 189 12.57 -18.66 1.71
N GLU A 190 13.00 -19.39 0.68
CA GLU A 190 14.39 -19.73 0.44
C GLU A 190 15.04 -18.91 -0.69
N GLY A 191 14.22 -18.24 -1.53
CA GLY A 191 14.70 -17.32 -2.57
C GLY A 191 14.72 -17.86 -3.99
N GLU A 192 14.65 -19.19 -4.19
CA GLU A 192 14.70 -19.88 -5.46
C GLU A 192 13.63 -20.98 -5.56
N LEU A 193 13.25 -21.36 -6.79
CA LEU A 193 12.36 -22.50 -7.00
C LEU A 193 13.08 -23.79 -6.63
N PRO A 194 12.41 -24.73 -5.93
CA PRO A 194 13.02 -26.00 -5.51
C PRO A 194 13.20 -26.95 -6.68
N ASP A 195 14.25 -27.78 -6.62
CA ASP A 195 14.28 -29.07 -7.30
C ASP A 195 13.40 -30.11 -6.56
N ASP A 196 13.29 -31.32 -7.11
CA ASP A 196 12.41 -32.34 -6.55
C ASP A 196 12.81 -32.77 -5.13
N VAL A 197 14.11 -32.83 -4.82
CA VAL A 197 14.62 -33.19 -3.50
C VAL A 197 14.35 -32.08 -2.48
N GLN A 198 14.61 -30.85 -2.87
CA GLN A 198 14.33 -29.67 -2.06
C GLN A 198 12.83 -29.51 -1.78
N LEU A 199 11.99 -29.79 -2.78
CA LEU A 199 10.54 -29.75 -2.62
C LEU A 199 10.03 -30.80 -1.63
N GLU A 200 10.51 -32.04 -1.74
CA GLU A 200 10.15 -33.12 -0.81
C GLU A 200 10.53 -32.76 0.63
N GLU A 201 11.78 -32.30 0.84
CA GLU A 201 12.26 -31.90 2.16
C GLU A 201 11.47 -30.70 2.71
N PHE A 202 11.20 -29.69 1.89
CA PHE A 202 10.43 -28.51 2.27
C PHE A 202 9.00 -28.88 2.64
N THR A 203 8.34 -29.71 1.82
CA THR A 203 6.98 -30.21 2.08
C THR A 203 6.92 -30.95 3.41
N LYS A 204 7.89 -31.84 3.69
CA LYS A 204 7.97 -32.54 4.96
C LYS A 204 8.07 -31.56 6.13
N ARG A 205 8.99 -30.57 6.05
CA ARG A 205 9.14 -29.54 7.10
C ARG A 205 7.84 -28.74 7.32
N THR A 206 7.13 -28.39 6.28
CA THR A 206 5.86 -27.65 6.39
C THR A 206 4.74 -28.48 6.99
N VAL A 207 4.67 -29.78 6.68
CA VAL A 207 3.70 -30.72 7.28
C VAL A 207 3.97 -30.89 8.79
N GLU A 208 5.22 -31.13 9.18
CA GLU A 208 5.61 -31.24 10.59
C GLU A 208 5.31 -29.95 11.39
N ALA A 209 5.43 -28.80 10.75
CA ALA A 209 5.21 -27.50 11.36
C ALA A 209 3.72 -27.14 11.56
N ARG A 210 2.76 -27.90 11.02
CA ARG A 210 1.30 -27.66 11.15
C ARG A 210 0.75 -27.97 12.55
N SER A 211 1.56 -28.45 13.47
CA SER A 211 1.15 -28.81 14.82
C SER A 211 0.78 -27.58 15.65
N VAL A 212 -0.43 -27.56 16.19
CA VAL A 212 -0.90 -26.52 17.14
C VAL A 212 -0.45 -26.93 18.55
N PRO A 213 0.22 -26.05 19.32
CA PRO A 213 0.56 -26.34 20.71
C PRO A 213 -0.68 -26.70 21.54
N GLU A 214 -0.59 -27.72 22.39
CA GLU A 214 -1.74 -28.20 23.20
C GLU A 214 -2.36 -27.09 24.04
N SER A 215 -1.52 -26.27 24.69
CA SER A 215 -1.97 -25.12 25.49
C SER A 215 -2.77 -24.08 24.67
N VAL A 216 -2.53 -23.98 23.36
CA VAL A 216 -3.32 -23.13 22.46
C VAL A 216 -4.58 -23.86 22.04
N ALA A 217 -4.49 -25.15 21.68
CA ALA A 217 -5.63 -25.96 21.26
C ALA A 217 -6.75 -25.95 22.30
N ASP A 218 -6.42 -26.03 23.59
CA ASP A 218 -7.37 -25.96 24.72
C ASP A 218 -8.08 -24.60 24.85
N LEU A 219 -7.48 -23.53 24.32
CA LEU A 219 -8.06 -22.18 24.35
C LEU A 219 -8.96 -21.89 23.15
N LEU A 220 -8.74 -22.55 22.01
CA LEU A 220 -9.46 -22.26 20.76
C LEU A 220 -10.99 -22.33 20.91
N PRO A 221 -11.58 -23.32 21.61
CA PRO A 221 -13.03 -23.35 21.82
C PRO A 221 -13.57 -22.11 22.54
N ARG A 222 -12.81 -21.57 23.51
CA ARG A 222 -13.19 -20.35 24.25
C ARG A 222 -13.07 -19.11 23.37
N VAL A 223 -12.04 -19.03 22.53
CA VAL A 223 -11.86 -17.92 21.56
C VAL A 223 -12.98 -17.97 20.51
N ALA A 224 -13.37 -19.15 20.04
CA ALA A 224 -14.44 -19.33 19.07
C ALA A 224 -15.84 -19.01 19.62
N ALA A 225 -16.03 -19.07 20.95
CA ALA A 225 -17.28 -18.76 21.63
C ALA A 225 -17.40 -17.29 22.09
N LEU A 226 -16.42 -16.44 21.81
CA LEU A 226 -16.48 -15.03 22.22
C LEU A 226 -17.64 -14.29 21.54
N PRO A 227 -18.37 -13.41 22.28
CA PRO A 227 -19.37 -12.54 21.68
C PRO A 227 -18.76 -11.67 20.56
N GLY A 228 -19.46 -11.57 19.42
CA GLY A 228 -18.98 -10.81 18.27
C GLY A 228 -17.84 -11.52 17.51
N TYR A 229 -17.76 -12.84 17.61
CA TYR A 229 -16.81 -13.64 16.84
C TYR A 229 -16.81 -13.25 15.37
N THR A 230 -15.61 -13.07 14.82
CA THR A 230 -15.34 -13.14 13.39
C THR A 230 -14.09 -13.99 13.18
N PRO A 231 -14.01 -14.81 12.11
CA PRO A 231 -12.87 -15.72 11.90
C PRO A 231 -11.52 -15.01 11.93
N LEU A 232 -11.44 -13.80 11.34
CA LEU A 232 -10.18 -13.05 11.27
C LEU A 232 -9.75 -12.45 12.62
N MET A 233 -10.70 -12.00 13.45
CA MET A 233 -10.40 -11.52 14.81
C MET A 233 -9.94 -12.66 15.71
N ALA A 234 -10.61 -13.80 15.62
CA ALA A 234 -10.24 -15.00 16.35
C ALA A 234 -8.85 -15.50 15.94
N LEU A 235 -8.56 -15.55 14.63
CA LEU A 235 -7.24 -15.91 14.09
C LEU A 235 -6.14 -15.01 14.64
N ARG A 236 -6.35 -13.69 14.66
CA ARG A 236 -5.39 -12.73 15.22
C ARG A 236 -5.04 -13.06 16.68
N SER A 237 -6.04 -13.40 17.49
CA SER A 237 -5.84 -13.78 18.89
C SER A 237 -5.10 -15.11 19.01
N ALA A 238 -5.47 -16.11 18.21
CA ALA A 238 -4.82 -17.42 18.21
C ALA A 238 -3.35 -17.36 17.76
N VAL A 239 -3.02 -16.53 16.77
CA VAL A 239 -1.63 -16.32 16.32
C VAL A 239 -0.77 -15.72 17.44
N SER A 240 -1.28 -14.73 18.16
CA SER A 240 -0.59 -14.15 19.32
C SER A 240 -0.37 -15.19 20.43
N LEU A 241 -1.41 -15.96 20.76
CA LEU A 241 -1.31 -17.06 21.74
C LEU A 241 -0.29 -18.12 21.31
N THR A 242 -0.23 -18.44 20.01
CA THR A 242 0.69 -19.43 19.47
C THR A 242 2.14 -18.95 19.60
N GLY A 243 2.43 -17.69 19.28
CA GLY A 243 3.77 -17.11 19.47
C GLY A 243 4.23 -17.21 20.94
N ALA A 244 3.32 -16.87 21.87
CA ALA A 244 3.61 -16.98 23.31
C ALA A 244 3.81 -18.43 23.76
N ALA A 245 2.96 -19.38 23.33
CA ALA A 245 3.05 -20.79 23.68
C ALA A 245 4.33 -21.46 23.12
N LEU A 246 4.80 -21.01 21.96
CA LEU A 246 6.06 -21.43 21.35
C LEU A 246 7.29 -20.76 22.01
N GLN A 247 7.07 -19.83 22.95
CA GLN A 247 8.13 -19.07 23.62
C GLN A 247 9.05 -18.37 22.61
N GLN A 248 8.48 -17.82 21.54
CA GLN A 248 9.25 -17.16 20.50
C GLN A 248 10.11 -16.04 21.08
N GLN A 249 11.36 -16.04 20.67
CA GLN A 249 12.33 -15.03 21.10
C GLN A 249 12.28 -13.80 20.17
N PRO A 250 12.74 -12.63 20.64
CA PRO A 250 12.95 -11.48 19.79
C PRO A 250 13.82 -11.83 18.57
N THR A 251 13.42 -11.38 17.38
CA THR A 251 14.18 -11.64 16.14
C THR A 251 15.60 -11.08 16.17
N LEU A 252 15.85 -10.13 17.07
CA LEU A 252 17.17 -9.55 17.32
C LEU A 252 18.11 -10.53 18.06
N ASP A 253 17.56 -11.45 18.84
CA ASP A 253 18.31 -12.33 19.76
C ASP A 253 18.54 -13.73 19.20
N ILE A 254 18.00 -14.04 18.01
CA ILE A 254 18.15 -15.34 17.35
C ILE A 254 18.80 -15.20 15.96
N PRO A 255 19.55 -16.20 15.50
CA PRO A 255 20.19 -16.15 14.18
C PRO A 255 19.15 -16.20 13.05
N ALA A 256 19.53 -15.68 11.87
CA ALA A 256 18.63 -15.52 10.73
C ALA A 256 18.02 -16.85 10.21
N ASP A 257 18.72 -17.96 10.33
CA ASP A 257 18.19 -19.29 9.98
C ASP A 257 17.10 -19.74 10.95
N GLU A 258 17.21 -19.40 12.24
CA GLU A 258 16.16 -19.68 13.21
C GLU A 258 14.92 -18.79 12.98
N VAL A 259 15.13 -17.51 12.66
CA VAL A 259 14.02 -16.64 12.21
C VAL A 259 13.25 -17.25 11.04
N ARG A 260 13.95 -17.79 10.03
CA ARG A 260 13.30 -18.45 8.88
C ARG A 260 12.50 -19.69 9.29
N LYS A 261 13.05 -20.52 10.21
CA LYS A 261 12.34 -21.71 10.72
C LYS A 261 11.07 -21.33 11.48
N GLU A 262 11.15 -20.33 12.35
CA GLU A 262 9.99 -19.84 13.08
C GLU A 262 8.95 -19.19 12.16
N CYS A 263 9.38 -18.43 11.15
CA CYS A 263 8.50 -17.91 10.10
C CYS A 263 7.76 -19.02 9.36
N LEU A 264 8.46 -20.09 8.95
CA LEU A 264 7.87 -21.26 8.32
C LEU A 264 6.85 -21.92 9.24
N LYS A 265 7.20 -22.12 10.53
CA LYS A 265 6.32 -22.74 11.52
C LYS A 265 5.03 -21.94 11.71
N MET A 266 5.15 -20.62 11.85
CA MET A 266 3.98 -19.78 12.02
C MET A 266 3.11 -19.75 10.75
N ALA A 267 3.70 -19.72 9.55
CA ALA A 267 2.96 -19.78 8.30
C ALA A 267 2.25 -21.15 8.10
N ALA A 268 2.84 -22.24 8.57
CA ALA A 268 2.26 -23.57 8.48
C ALA A 268 1.09 -23.80 9.47
N VAL A 269 1.17 -23.21 10.67
CA VAL A 269 0.13 -23.42 11.71
C VAL A 269 -1.10 -22.54 11.50
N VAL A 270 -0.95 -21.37 10.86
CA VAL A 270 -2.06 -20.39 10.67
C VAL A 270 -3.32 -21.00 10.03
N PRO A 271 -3.27 -21.75 8.92
CA PRO A 271 -4.48 -22.37 8.35
C PRO A 271 -5.13 -23.37 9.31
N VAL A 272 -4.34 -24.10 10.09
CA VAL A 272 -4.88 -25.07 11.07
C VAL A 272 -5.59 -24.36 12.22
N LEU A 273 -5.00 -23.28 12.74
CA LEU A 273 -5.65 -22.43 13.74
C LEU A 273 -6.98 -21.89 13.24
N LEU A 274 -6.99 -21.37 12.01
CA LEU A 274 -8.17 -20.81 11.38
C LEU A 274 -9.29 -21.84 11.26
N MET A 275 -8.97 -23.04 10.75
CA MET A 275 -9.95 -24.10 10.57
C MET A 275 -10.49 -24.65 11.90
N ARG A 276 -9.64 -24.84 12.89
CA ARG A 276 -10.07 -25.25 14.23
C ARG A 276 -10.99 -24.21 14.86
N LEU A 277 -10.67 -22.91 14.79
CA LEU A 277 -11.53 -21.82 15.27
C LEU A 277 -12.89 -21.81 14.56
N HIS A 278 -12.90 -21.92 13.24
CA HIS A 278 -14.13 -21.92 12.46
C HIS A 278 -15.03 -23.12 12.81
N ARG A 279 -14.47 -24.32 12.88
CA ARG A 279 -15.20 -25.52 13.26
C ARG A 279 -15.73 -25.47 14.69
N HIS A 280 -14.94 -25.04 15.65
CA HIS A 280 -15.41 -24.82 17.03
C HIS A 280 -16.54 -23.80 17.10
N HIS A 281 -16.48 -22.72 16.30
CA HIS A 281 -17.56 -21.73 16.24
C HIS A 281 -18.88 -22.34 15.73
N LEU A 282 -18.79 -23.27 14.81
CA LEU A 282 -19.94 -24.02 14.28
C LEU A 282 -20.37 -25.19 15.16
N GLY A 283 -19.70 -25.46 16.27
CA GLY A 283 -19.96 -26.61 17.14
C GLY A 283 -19.53 -27.95 16.55
N LEU A 284 -18.57 -27.91 15.62
CA LEU A 284 -18.01 -29.10 14.94
C LEU A 284 -16.64 -29.47 15.53
N ASP A 285 -16.32 -30.77 15.51
CA ASP A 285 -14.99 -31.21 15.90
C ASP A 285 -13.92 -30.76 14.89
N PRO A 286 -12.71 -30.35 15.35
CA PRO A 286 -11.63 -30.00 14.47
C PRO A 286 -11.17 -31.21 13.65
N ILE A 287 -10.67 -30.94 12.43
CA ILE A 287 -10.08 -31.93 11.53
C ILE A 287 -8.61 -31.57 11.36
N ASP A 288 -7.74 -32.55 11.50
CA ASP A 288 -6.31 -32.38 11.27
C ASP A 288 -5.99 -32.37 9.77
N PRO A 289 -4.94 -31.61 9.37
CA PRO A 289 -4.54 -31.55 7.97
C PRO A 289 -4.07 -32.90 7.44
N ASP A 290 -4.57 -33.31 6.27
CA ASP A 290 -4.14 -34.52 5.56
C ASP A 290 -2.84 -34.21 4.81
N PRO A 291 -1.71 -34.87 5.15
CA PRO A 291 -0.42 -34.62 4.51
C PRO A 291 -0.40 -34.95 3.01
N ASP A 292 -1.26 -35.85 2.56
CA ASP A 292 -1.33 -36.32 1.15
C ASP A 292 -2.10 -35.36 0.24
N LEU A 293 -2.79 -34.36 0.79
CA LEU A 293 -3.61 -33.40 0.04
C LEU A 293 -2.89 -32.08 -0.28
N GLY A 294 -1.65 -31.91 0.17
CA GLY A 294 -0.97 -30.62 0.09
C GLY A 294 -1.67 -29.52 0.91
N TYR A 295 -1.23 -28.27 0.72
CA TYR A 295 -1.79 -27.15 1.48
C TYR A 295 -3.25 -26.86 1.11
N ALA A 296 -3.55 -26.67 -0.19
CA ALA A 296 -4.88 -26.27 -0.64
C ALA A 296 -5.93 -27.39 -0.41
N GLY A 297 -5.56 -28.64 -0.63
CA GLY A 297 -6.45 -29.77 -0.40
C GLY A 297 -6.77 -29.99 1.07
N SER A 298 -5.75 -29.94 1.94
CA SER A 298 -5.94 -29.99 3.40
C SER A 298 -6.81 -28.83 3.89
N TYR A 299 -6.64 -27.62 3.32
CA TYR A 299 -7.44 -26.46 3.67
C TYR A 299 -8.94 -26.69 3.44
N ILE A 300 -9.31 -27.16 2.22
CA ILE A 300 -10.71 -27.48 1.89
C ILE A 300 -11.25 -28.60 2.79
N GLN A 301 -10.47 -29.66 2.99
CA GLN A 301 -10.90 -30.79 3.82
C GLN A 301 -11.14 -30.38 5.28
N MET A 302 -10.23 -29.63 5.89
CA MET A 302 -10.39 -29.12 7.26
C MET A 302 -11.63 -28.22 7.39
N LEU A 303 -11.95 -27.45 6.35
CA LEU A 303 -13.11 -26.57 6.33
C LEU A 303 -14.41 -27.34 6.18
N THR A 304 -14.54 -28.18 5.14
CA THR A 304 -15.78 -28.82 4.73
C THR A 304 -16.05 -30.15 5.43
N GLY A 305 -15.00 -30.83 5.86
CA GLY A 305 -15.08 -32.21 6.37
C GLY A 305 -15.03 -33.27 5.29
N GLU A 306 -14.97 -32.89 4.02
CA GLU A 306 -14.99 -33.79 2.87
C GLU A 306 -13.67 -33.74 2.09
N ARG A 307 -13.26 -34.88 1.50
CA ARG A 307 -12.09 -34.93 0.62
C ARG A 307 -12.39 -34.18 -0.68
N PRO A 308 -11.67 -33.08 -1.02
CA PRO A 308 -11.98 -32.28 -2.19
C PRO A 308 -11.61 -32.97 -3.49
N GLN A 309 -12.30 -32.60 -4.57
CA GLN A 309 -11.95 -33.04 -5.92
C GLN A 309 -10.66 -32.35 -6.40
N PRO A 310 -9.82 -33.01 -7.23
CA PRO A 310 -8.55 -32.42 -7.72
C PRO A 310 -8.71 -31.05 -8.38
N ARG A 311 -9.80 -30.84 -9.13
CA ARG A 311 -10.10 -29.53 -9.75
C ARG A 311 -10.35 -28.42 -8.72
N ALA A 312 -11.01 -28.74 -7.61
CA ALA A 312 -11.25 -27.77 -6.53
C ALA A 312 -9.94 -27.44 -5.79
N ILE A 313 -9.08 -28.46 -5.56
CA ILE A 313 -7.75 -28.25 -4.99
C ILE A 313 -6.95 -27.28 -5.87
N ARG A 314 -6.89 -27.55 -7.19
CA ARG A 314 -6.12 -26.71 -8.12
C ARG A 314 -6.66 -25.30 -8.22
N ALA A 315 -7.96 -25.12 -8.25
CA ALA A 315 -8.59 -23.80 -8.29
C ALA A 315 -8.26 -22.96 -7.04
N LEU A 316 -8.38 -23.56 -5.85
CA LEU A 316 -8.00 -22.89 -4.61
C LEU A 316 -6.49 -22.60 -4.58
N GLU A 317 -5.67 -23.55 -4.98
CA GLU A 317 -4.21 -23.39 -5.03
C GLU A 317 -3.79 -22.20 -5.89
N GLN A 318 -4.38 -22.04 -7.09
CA GLN A 318 -4.11 -20.90 -7.97
C GLN A 318 -4.48 -19.57 -7.30
N TYR A 319 -5.65 -19.51 -6.64
CA TYR A 319 -6.04 -18.33 -5.87
C TYR A 319 -5.06 -18.03 -4.74
N LEU A 320 -4.66 -19.04 -3.97
CA LEU A 320 -3.73 -18.88 -2.85
C LEU A 320 -2.37 -18.38 -3.35
N ILE A 321 -1.84 -18.93 -4.45
CA ILE A 321 -0.58 -18.48 -5.05
C ILE A 321 -0.65 -17.01 -5.47
N LEU A 322 -1.74 -16.58 -6.12
CA LEU A 322 -1.93 -15.19 -6.54
C LEU A 322 -2.02 -14.18 -5.38
N THR A 323 -2.25 -14.67 -4.16
CA THR A 323 -2.46 -13.83 -2.97
C THR A 323 -1.38 -13.95 -1.91
N MET A 324 -0.34 -14.79 -2.12
CA MET A 324 0.78 -14.96 -1.18
C MET A 324 1.49 -13.64 -0.86
N ASP A 325 1.76 -12.83 -1.87
CA ASP A 325 2.32 -11.49 -1.70
C ASP A 325 1.70 -10.50 -2.72
N HIS A 326 1.80 -9.23 -2.46
CA HIS A 326 1.40 -8.18 -3.38
C HIS A 326 2.10 -6.86 -3.03
N GLY A 327 3.42 -6.90 -3.07
CA GLY A 327 4.27 -5.77 -2.81
C GLY A 327 4.15 -5.18 -1.40
N PHE A 328 4.53 -3.92 -1.26
CA PHE A 328 4.63 -3.26 0.04
C PHE A 328 3.29 -2.65 0.49
N ASN A 329 2.29 -3.51 0.70
CA ASN A 329 0.96 -3.12 1.18
C ASN A 329 0.93 -2.82 2.69
N SER A 330 -0.21 -2.29 3.18
CA SER A 330 -0.34 -1.84 4.58
C SER A 330 -0.04 -2.93 5.61
N SER A 331 -0.44 -4.19 5.37
CA SER A 331 -0.19 -5.28 6.31
C SER A 331 1.27 -5.76 6.27
N THR A 332 1.88 -5.81 5.10
CA THR A 332 3.32 -6.09 4.94
C THR A 332 4.15 -5.00 5.61
N PHE A 333 3.79 -3.72 5.43
CA PHE A 333 4.43 -2.61 6.11
C PHE A 333 4.32 -2.73 7.63
N THR A 334 3.12 -3.06 8.15
CA THR A 334 2.90 -3.25 9.58
C THR A 334 3.76 -4.38 10.15
N ALA A 335 3.84 -5.53 9.46
CA ALA A 335 4.72 -6.64 9.84
C ALA A 335 6.17 -6.17 9.93
N ARG A 336 6.67 -5.47 8.91
CA ARG A 336 8.07 -4.98 8.88
C ARG A 336 8.33 -3.90 9.92
N VAL A 337 7.38 -3.03 10.24
CA VAL A 337 7.52 -2.05 11.33
C VAL A 337 7.72 -2.77 12.67
N ILE A 338 6.88 -3.76 12.99
CA ILE A 338 7.00 -4.53 14.23
C ILE A 338 8.33 -5.30 14.26
N THR A 339 8.66 -6.02 13.19
CA THR A 339 9.94 -6.74 13.09
C THR A 339 11.13 -5.80 13.24
N SER A 340 11.05 -4.57 12.71
CA SER A 340 12.14 -3.59 12.81
C SER A 340 12.47 -3.19 14.25
N THR A 341 11.55 -3.39 15.18
CA THR A 341 11.79 -3.18 16.62
C THR A 341 12.55 -4.35 17.28
N GLY A 342 12.80 -5.43 16.53
CA GLY A 342 13.41 -6.66 17.04
C GLY A 342 12.42 -7.62 17.70
N SER A 343 11.09 -7.37 17.60
CA SER A 343 10.05 -8.20 18.21
C SER A 343 9.96 -9.60 17.59
N ASP A 344 9.21 -10.51 18.22
CA ASP A 344 8.97 -11.88 17.76
C ASP A 344 8.05 -11.95 16.53
N ILE A 345 8.06 -13.10 15.84
CA ILE A 345 7.31 -13.34 14.61
C ILE A 345 5.79 -13.34 14.87
N GLY A 346 5.33 -13.91 15.99
CA GLY A 346 3.92 -13.93 16.38
C GLY A 346 3.33 -12.54 16.54
N SER A 347 4.09 -11.61 17.14
CA SER A 347 3.73 -10.20 17.26
C SER A 347 3.63 -9.52 15.90
N ALA A 348 4.60 -9.76 14.99
CA ALA A 348 4.59 -9.17 13.66
C ALA A 348 3.41 -9.66 12.81
N LEU A 349 3.13 -10.97 12.82
CA LEU A 349 1.97 -11.56 12.13
C LEU A 349 0.64 -11.10 12.72
N THR A 350 0.54 -10.99 14.05
CA THR A 350 -0.64 -10.45 14.73
C THR A 350 -0.96 -9.04 14.26
N GLY A 351 0.06 -8.18 14.15
CA GLY A 351 -0.09 -6.83 13.62
C GLY A 351 -0.49 -6.80 12.14
N ALA A 352 0.09 -7.67 11.32
CA ALA A 352 -0.25 -7.80 9.91
C ALA A 352 -1.71 -8.24 9.70
N ILE A 353 -2.19 -9.23 10.46
CA ILE A 353 -3.59 -9.67 10.45
C ILE A 353 -4.51 -8.52 10.90
N GLY A 354 -4.10 -7.76 11.93
CA GLY A 354 -4.83 -6.59 12.39
C GLY A 354 -4.99 -5.52 11.30
N ALA A 355 -3.93 -5.24 10.55
CA ALA A 355 -3.97 -4.30 9.44
C ALA A 355 -4.83 -4.83 8.27
N LEU A 356 -4.75 -6.13 7.97
CA LEU A 356 -5.57 -6.77 6.94
C LEU A 356 -7.07 -6.72 7.28
N ALA A 357 -7.43 -6.81 8.56
CA ALA A 357 -8.82 -6.74 9.01
C ALA A 357 -9.47 -5.37 8.81
N GLY A 358 -8.69 -4.34 8.51
CA GLY A 358 -9.20 -2.98 8.26
C GLY A 358 -10.08 -2.91 7.00
N PRO A 359 -11.20 -2.16 7.05
CA PRO A 359 -12.16 -2.08 5.93
C PRO A 359 -11.60 -1.44 4.66
N LEU A 360 -10.45 -0.77 4.75
CA LEU A 360 -9.76 -0.17 3.60
C LEU A 360 -8.70 -1.11 2.98
N HIS A 361 -8.52 -2.32 3.53
CA HIS A 361 -7.48 -3.25 3.09
C HIS A 361 -8.02 -4.61 2.63
N GLY A 362 -8.68 -5.39 3.47
CA GLY A 362 -8.94 -6.81 3.19
C GLY A 362 -10.41 -7.27 3.11
N GLY A 363 -11.39 -6.39 3.00
CA GLY A 363 -12.80 -6.73 3.17
C GLY A 363 -13.66 -6.94 1.91
N ALA A 364 -13.09 -7.06 0.72
CA ALA A 364 -13.86 -6.87 -0.52
C ALA A 364 -14.37 -8.13 -1.27
N PRO A 365 -13.78 -9.35 -1.21
CA PRO A 365 -14.32 -10.48 -1.99
C PRO A 365 -15.76 -10.88 -1.60
N SER A 366 -16.10 -10.84 -0.31
CA SER A 366 -17.46 -11.13 0.16
C SER A 366 -18.48 -10.11 -0.32
N ARG A 367 -18.08 -8.83 -0.46
CA ARG A 367 -18.95 -7.76 -0.97
C ARG A 367 -19.20 -7.90 -2.48
N ALA A 368 -18.20 -8.35 -3.23
CA ALA A 368 -18.37 -8.60 -4.67
C ALA A 368 -19.36 -9.76 -4.91
N LEU A 369 -19.29 -10.84 -4.10
CA LEU A 369 -20.25 -11.91 -4.16
C LEU A 369 -21.66 -11.43 -3.75
N ALA A 370 -21.78 -10.66 -2.65
CA ALA A 370 -23.06 -10.10 -2.22
C ALA A 370 -23.71 -9.19 -3.28
N MET A 371 -22.91 -8.48 -4.08
CA MET A 371 -23.42 -7.71 -5.24
C MET A 371 -24.00 -8.65 -6.30
N LEU A 372 -23.33 -9.77 -6.63
CA LEU A 372 -23.87 -10.77 -7.56
C LEU A 372 -25.19 -11.36 -7.04
N ASP A 373 -25.26 -11.70 -5.74
CA ASP A 373 -26.48 -12.20 -5.11
C ASP A 373 -27.62 -11.17 -5.15
N ALA A 374 -27.31 -9.87 -4.94
CA ALA A 374 -28.31 -8.79 -5.01
C ALA A 374 -28.83 -8.55 -6.43
N ILE A 375 -28.00 -8.71 -7.46
CA ILE A 375 -28.41 -8.65 -8.87
C ILE A 375 -29.35 -9.83 -9.19
N GLY A 376 -29.00 -11.04 -8.74
CA GLY A 376 -29.78 -12.28 -8.82
C GLY A 376 -29.87 -12.88 -10.21
N THR A 377 -30.18 -12.11 -11.27
CA THR A 377 -30.31 -12.60 -12.65
C THR A 377 -29.67 -11.64 -13.67
N PRO A 378 -29.16 -12.16 -14.83
CA PRO A 378 -28.45 -11.33 -15.81
C PRO A 378 -29.25 -10.17 -16.37
N ASP A 379 -30.56 -10.33 -16.55
CA ASP A 379 -31.47 -9.31 -17.06
C ASP A 379 -31.62 -8.10 -16.13
N LYS A 380 -31.39 -8.27 -14.82
CA LYS A 380 -31.44 -7.19 -13.82
C LYS A 380 -30.09 -6.49 -13.64
N ALA A 381 -29.01 -7.02 -14.20
CA ALA A 381 -27.67 -6.52 -13.96
C ALA A 381 -27.50 -5.06 -14.37
N GLU A 382 -28.00 -4.68 -15.55
CA GLU A 382 -27.82 -3.32 -16.05
C GLU A 382 -28.56 -2.29 -15.18
N GLU A 383 -29.81 -2.55 -14.82
CA GLU A 383 -30.61 -1.66 -13.98
C GLU A 383 -29.95 -1.47 -12.60
N TYR A 384 -29.55 -2.57 -11.96
CA TYR A 384 -28.88 -2.54 -10.66
C TYR A 384 -27.58 -1.71 -10.73
N LEU A 385 -26.70 -2.00 -11.69
CA LEU A 385 -25.40 -1.34 -11.83
C LEU A 385 -25.53 0.16 -12.12
N ARG A 386 -26.50 0.56 -12.97
CA ARG A 386 -26.78 1.97 -13.23
C ARG A 386 -27.29 2.69 -11.99
N ASN A 387 -28.13 2.05 -11.19
CA ASN A 387 -28.63 2.62 -9.94
C ASN A 387 -27.48 2.85 -8.94
N GLU A 388 -26.66 1.84 -8.67
CA GLU A 388 -25.51 1.95 -7.76
C GLU A 388 -24.54 3.05 -8.16
N ILE A 389 -24.20 3.14 -9.45
CA ILE A 389 -23.31 4.19 -9.97
C ILE A 389 -23.92 5.57 -9.84
N SER A 390 -25.25 5.71 -10.05
CA SER A 390 -25.96 7.00 -9.99
C SER A 390 -26.09 7.53 -8.57
N THR A 391 -26.20 6.65 -7.58
CA THR A 391 -26.24 7.00 -6.15
C THR A 391 -24.85 7.32 -5.58
N GLY A 392 -23.78 7.14 -6.38
CA GLY A 392 -22.40 7.40 -5.96
C GLY A 392 -21.73 6.23 -5.23
N GLU A 393 -22.40 5.10 -5.13
CA GLU A 393 -21.86 3.89 -4.52
C GLU A 393 -20.71 3.30 -5.35
N ARG A 394 -19.79 2.63 -4.67
CA ARG A 394 -18.66 1.94 -5.32
C ARG A 394 -19.10 0.56 -5.74
N LEU A 395 -18.97 0.25 -7.03
CA LEU A 395 -19.08 -1.14 -7.46
C LEU A 395 -17.92 -1.96 -6.92
N MET A 396 -18.23 -2.95 -6.09
CA MET A 396 -17.24 -3.85 -5.52
C MET A 396 -16.72 -4.79 -6.60
N GLY A 397 -15.43 -5.06 -6.58
CA GLY A 397 -14.79 -5.87 -7.62
C GLY A 397 -14.34 -5.08 -8.86
N PHE A 398 -14.53 -3.75 -8.90
CA PHE A 398 -14.12 -2.90 -10.03
C PHE A 398 -13.22 -1.74 -9.58
N GLY A 399 -12.16 -1.49 -10.35
CA GLY A 399 -11.14 -0.48 -10.08
C GLY A 399 -10.09 -0.96 -9.08
N HIS A 400 -8.88 -0.44 -9.21
CA HIS A 400 -7.74 -0.80 -8.35
C HIS A 400 -6.89 0.44 -8.06
N ARG A 401 -6.32 0.50 -6.84
CA ARG A 401 -5.45 1.63 -6.45
C ARG A 401 -4.12 1.61 -7.20
N VAL A 402 -3.57 0.42 -7.45
CA VAL A 402 -2.26 0.22 -8.06
C VAL A 402 -2.38 0.00 -9.57
N TYR A 403 -3.18 -0.99 -10.01
CA TYR A 403 -3.33 -1.29 -11.43
C TYR A 403 -4.09 -0.19 -12.18
N LYS A 404 -3.51 0.26 -13.29
CA LYS A 404 -4.10 1.20 -14.27
C LYS A 404 -4.54 0.50 -15.56
N THR A 405 -4.34 -0.81 -15.61
CA THR A 405 -4.73 -1.77 -16.64
C THR A 405 -5.54 -2.88 -16.00
N ASP A 406 -5.82 -3.97 -16.71
CA ASP A 406 -6.44 -5.17 -16.14
C ASP A 406 -5.61 -5.72 -14.98
N ASP A 407 -6.29 -6.15 -13.92
CA ASP A 407 -5.65 -6.89 -12.83
C ASP A 407 -5.34 -8.32 -13.32
N PRO A 408 -4.07 -8.70 -13.46
CA PRO A 408 -3.71 -10.00 -14.04
C PRO A 408 -4.20 -11.18 -13.20
N ARG A 409 -4.45 -10.97 -11.90
CA ARG A 409 -5.05 -11.96 -11.01
C ARG A 409 -6.51 -12.21 -11.36
N SER A 410 -7.26 -11.14 -11.66
CA SER A 410 -8.67 -11.24 -12.05
C SER A 410 -8.83 -12.03 -13.36
N THR A 411 -7.93 -11.80 -14.32
CA THR A 411 -7.94 -12.52 -15.59
C THR A 411 -7.75 -14.03 -15.37
N LEU A 412 -6.76 -14.44 -14.57
CA LEU A 412 -6.55 -15.86 -14.27
C LEU A 412 -7.75 -16.46 -13.51
N LEU A 413 -8.27 -15.75 -12.49
CA LEU A 413 -9.38 -16.27 -11.69
C LEU A 413 -10.69 -16.36 -12.50
N ARG A 414 -10.88 -15.51 -13.52
CA ARG A 414 -11.98 -15.68 -14.47
C ARG A 414 -11.84 -16.97 -15.26
N ASP A 415 -10.63 -17.28 -15.78
CA ASP A 415 -10.36 -18.53 -16.46
C ASP A 415 -10.67 -19.73 -15.53
N VAL A 416 -10.16 -19.69 -14.29
CA VAL A 416 -10.39 -20.72 -13.25
C VAL A 416 -11.88 -20.88 -12.95
N ALA A 417 -12.63 -19.79 -12.76
CA ALA A 417 -14.07 -19.85 -12.52
C ALA A 417 -14.81 -20.49 -13.70
N THR A 418 -14.42 -20.15 -14.93
CA THR A 418 -14.98 -20.72 -16.15
C THR A 418 -14.68 -22.22 -16.28
N GLU A 419 -13.46 -22.65 -15.94
CA GLU A 419 -13.06 -24.06 -15.94
C GLU A 419 -13.81 -24.89 -14.85
N LEU A 420 -14.04 -24.30 -13.67
CA LEU A 420 -14.89 -24.92 -12.64
C LEU A 420 -16.33 -25.07 -13.12
N GLY A 421 -16.78 -24.12 -13.94
CA GLY A 421 -18.11 -24.11 -14.54
C GLY A 421 -19.24 -23.82 -13.55
N GLY A 422 -20.45 -24.02 -14.03
CA GLY A 422 -21.66 -23.85 -13.25
C GLY A 422 -22.34 -22.49 -13.42
N PRO A 423 -23.61 -22.38 -13.01
CA PRO A 423 -24.44 -21.19 -13.27
C PRO A 423 -23.89 -19.89 -12.69
N GLN A 424 -23.20 -19.97 -11.55
CA GLN A 424 -22.63 -18.80 -10.89
C GLN A 424 -21.43 -18.22 -11.67
N ALA A 425 -20.58 -19.06 -12.23
CA ALA A 425 -19.45 -18.61 -13.04
C ALA A 425 -19.93 -17.94 -14.35
N GLU A 426 -20.90 -18.53 -15.03
CA GLU A 426 -21.53 -17.98 -16.23
C GLU A 426 -22.22 -16.64 -15.95
N PHE A 427 -22.94 -16.56 -14.84
CA PHE A 427 -23.59 -15.34 -14.37
C PHE A 427 -22.58 -14.23 -14.07
N ALA A 428 -21.49 -14.55 -13.36
CA ALA A 428 -20.45 -13.59 -13.05
C ALA A 428 -19.82 -12.98 -14.32
N VAL A 429 -19.54 -13.79 -15.35
CA VAL A 429 -19.03 -13.32 -16.64
C VAL A 429 -19.99 -12.34 -17.31
N GLN A 430 -21.30 -12.62 -17.30
CA GLN A 430 -22.32 -11.74 -17.89
C GLN A 430 -22.43 -10.40 -17.12
N VAL A 431 -22.38 -10.47 -15.77
CA VAL A 431 -22.39 -9.25 -14.93
C VAL A 431 -21.13 -8.44 -15.15
N GLU A 432 -19.95 -9.06 -15.23
CA GLU A 432 -18.69 -8.36 -15.54
C GLU A 432 -18.78 -7.57 -16.85
N GLN A 433 -19.21 -8.23 -17.94
CA GLN A 433 -19.36 -7.58 -19.25
C GLN A 433 -20.31 -6.40 -19.20
N THR A 434 -21.44 -6.56 -18.50
CA THR A 434 -22.41 -5.49 -18.31
C THR A 434 -21.84 -4.34 -17.49
N ALA A 435 -21.13 -4.64 -16.39
CA ALA A 435 -20.52 -3.65 -15.52
C ALA A 435 -19.44 -2.83 -16.24
N LEU A 436 -18.55 -3.48 -16.99
CA LEU A 436 -17.52 -2.78 -17.77
C LEU A 436 -18.12 -1.85 -18.82
N ARG A 437 -19.20 -2.28 -19.50
CA ARG A 437 -19.92 -1.44 -20.46
C ARG A 437 -20.57 -0.23 -19.77
N VAL A 438 -21.31 -0.44 -18.70
CA VAL A 438 -22.01 0.62 -17.95
C VAL A 438 -21.03 1.62 -17.32
N LEU A 439 -19.90 1.11 -16.76
CA LEU A 439 -18.84 1.96 -16.22
C LEU A 439 -18.19 2.84 -17.29
N ASN A 440 -17.93 2.29 -18.47
CA ASN A 440 -17.37 3.05 -19.59
C ASN A 440 -18.32 4.15 -20.09
N GLU A 441 -19.63 3.89 -20.10
CA GLU A 441 -20.65 4.87 -20.45
C GLU A 441 -20.80 5.99 -19.41
N LEU A 442 -20.92 5.64 -18.13
CA LEU A 442 -21.25 6.58 -17.05
C LEU A 442 -20.05 7.27 -16.42
N LYS A 443 -18.86 6.71 -16.55
CA LYS A 443 -17.60 7.26 -16.01
C LYS A 443 -16.53 7.33 -17.12
N PRO A 444 -16.80 7.99 -18.26
CA PRO A 444 -15.85 8.07 -19.36
C PRO A 444 -14.53 8.69 -18.87
N GLY A 445 -13.40 8.09 -19.27
CA GLY A 445 -12.07 8.53 -18.84
C GLY A 445 -11.57 7.95 -17.52
N ARG A 446 -12.40 7.23 -16.76
CA ARG A 446 -11.94 6.39 -15.64
C ARG A 446 -11.74 4.97 -16.13
N ARG A 447 -10.50 4.50 -16.10
CA ARG A 447 -10.16 3.11 -16.44
C ARG A 447 -10.49 2.23 -15.23
N LEU A 448 -11.71 1.72 -15.15
CA LEU A 448 -12.19 0.86 -14.08
C LEU A 448 -12.30 -0.57 -14.61
N TYR A 449 -11.26 -1.34 -14.35
CA TYR A 449 -11.17 -2.75 -14.71
C TYR A 449 -11.62 -3.65 -13.55
N THR A 450 -11.96 -4.90 -13.87
CA THR A 450 -12.25 -5.93 -12.87
C THR A 450 -11.00 -6.22 -12.05
N ASN A 451 -11.12 -6.23 -10.73
CA ASN A 451 -10.02 -6.55 -9.82
C ASN A 451 -10.13 -7.98 -9.29
N VAL A 452 -9.09 -8.44 -8.58
CA VAL A 452 -9.00 -9.81 -8.05
C VAL A 452 -10.20 -10.23 -7.23
N GLU A 453 -10.86 -9.30 -6.54
CA GLU A 453 -11.91 -9.61 -5.56
C GLU A 453 -13.19 -10.11 -6.19
N PHE A 454 -13.49 -9.69 -7.43
CA PHE A 454 -14.69 -10.10 -8.14
C PHE A 454 -14.71 -11.62 -8.38
N TYR A 455 -13.66 -12.14 -9.01
CA TYR A 455 -13.58 -13.59 -9.28
C TYR A 455 -13.07 -14.43 -8.11
N ALA A 456 -12.35 -13.82 -7.17
CA ALA A 456 -11.95 -14.51 -5.93
C ALA A 456 -13.18 -15.03 -5.15
N GLY A 457 -14.21 -14.20 -5.02
CA GLY A 457 -15.48 -14.62 -4.38
C GLY A 457 -16.15 -15.78 -5.12
N VAL A 458 -16.19 -15.73 -6.45
CA VAL A 458 -16.78 -16.79 -7.29
C VAL A 458 -16.01 -18.11 -7.14
N VAL A 459 -14.67 -18.07 -7.28
CA VAL A 459 -13.81 -19.27 -7.17
C VAL A 459 -13.92 -19.87 -5.76
N MET A 460 -13.78 -19.08 -4.72
CA MET A 460 -13.85 -19.57 -3.34
C MET A 460 -15.21 -20.19 -3.02
N ASN A 461 -16.30 -19.57 -3.42
CA ASN A 461 -17.64 -20.11 -3.24
C ASN A 461 -17.83 -21.43 -4.01
N SER A 462 -17.30 -21.51 -5.24
CA SER A 462 -17.40 -22.74 -6.07
C SER A 462 -16.64 -23.95 -5.49
N VAL A 463 -15.64 -23.70 -4.63
CA VAL A 463 -14.89 -24.78 -3.93
C VAL A 463 -15.36 -24.99 -2.49
N GLY A 464 -16.50 -24.42 -2.10
CA GLY A 464 -17.15 -24.63 -0.80
C GLY A 464 -16.65 -23.75 0.34
N ILE A 465 -15.92 -22.67 0.06
CA ILE A 465 -15.51 -21.70 1.08
C ILE A 465 -16.66 -20.71 1.29
N PRO A 466 -17.19 -20.55 2.52
CA PRO A 466 -18.28 -19.62 2.78
C PRO A 466 -17.77 -18.15 2.81
N PRO A 467 -18.65 -17.16 2.53
CA PRO A 467 -18.25 -15.74 2.37
C PRO A 467 -17.53 -15.12 3.56
N ASP A 468 -17.84 -15.52 4.79
CA ASP A 468 -17.18 -15.06 6.02
C ASP A 468 -15.74 -15.58 6.16
N MET A 469 -15.38 -16.62 5.40
CA MET A 469 -14.05 -17.20 5.34
C MET A 469 -13.19 -16.67 4.20
N PHE A 470 -13.70 -15.80 3.32
CA PHE A 470 -12.92 -15.29 2.16
C PHE A 470 -11.69 -14.48 2.60
N THR A 471 -11.86 -13.48 3.44
CA THR A 471 -10.74 -12.69 3.97
C THR A 471 -9.80 -13.52 4.86
N PRO A 472 -10.29 -14.40 5.73
CA PRO A 472 -9.44 -15.36 6.46
C PRO A 472 -8.64 -16.29 5.56
N THR A 473 -9.22 -16.78 4.47
CA THR A 473 -8.50 -17.59 3.47
C THR A 473 -7.38 -16.79 2.80
N PHE A 474 -7.68 -15.55 2.45
CA PHE A 474 -6.65 -14.61 1.97
C PHE A 474 -5.53 -14.42 2.99
N ALA A 475 -5.85 -14.20 4.27
CA ALA A 475 -4.87 -14.04 5.34
C ALA A 475 -3.97 -15.28 5.49
N SER A 476 -4.55 -16.46 5.36
CA SER A 476 -3.82 -17.73 5.43
C SER A 476 -2.74 -17.83 4.34
N SER A 477 -3.07 -17.49 3.10
CA SER A 477 -2.08 -17.42 2.02
C SER A 477 -1.06 -16.30 2.24
N ARG A 478 -1.53 -15.09 2.58
CA ARG A 478 -0.69 -13.91 2.75
C ARG A 478 0.33 -14.06 3.90
N THR A 479 0.08 -14.94 4.85
CA THR A 479 1.03 -15.25 5.93
C THR A 479 2.38 -15.71 5.39
N VAL A 480 2.41 -16.41 4.26
CA VAL A 480 3.66 -16.81 3.58
C VAL A 480 4.47 -15.58 3.14
N GLY A 481 3.82 -14.62 2.48
CA GLY A 481 4.46 -13.38 2.05
C GLY A 481 4.91 -12.51 3.23
N TRP A 482 4.08 -12.42 4.29
CA TRP A 482 4.48 -11.72 5.51
C TRP A 482 5.68 -12.39 6.18
N ALA A 483 5.71 -13.72 6.25
CA ALA A 483 6.83 -14.48 6.80
C ALA A 483 8.13 -14.21 6.03
N ALA A 484 8.08 -14.18 4.69
CA ALA A 484 9.22 -13.81 3.86
C ALA A 484 9.69 -12.36 4.12
N ALA A 485 8.75 -11.42 4.23
CA ALA A 485 9.06 -10.01 4.52
C ALA A 485 9.62 -9.80 5.94
N ILE A 486 9.15 -10.56 6.94
CA ILE A 486 9.67 -10.58 8.31
C ILE A 486 11.10 -11.10 8.32
N ALA A 487 11.36 -12.24 7.66
CA ALA A 487 12.69 -12.83 7.57
C ALA A 487 13.67 -11.88 6.85
N GLU A 488 13.24 -11.22 5.77
CA GLU A 488 14.05 -10.22 5.07
C GLU A 488 14.36 -9.01 5.96
N GLN A 489 13.36 -8.48 6.68
CA GLN A 489 13.56 -7.36 7.60
C GLN A 489 14.52 -7.71 8.74
N ALA A 490 14.37 -8.90 9.32
CA ALA A 490 15.23 -9.35 10.42
C ALA A 490 16.69 -9.57 9.98
N ALA A 491 16.90 -10.07 8.75
CA ALA A 491 18.24 -10.36 8.23
C ALA A 491 19.12 -9.10 8.04
N ASN A 492 18.51 -7.96 7.72
CA ASN A 492 19.20 -6.67 7.57
C ASN A 492 18.39 -5.59 8.29
N ASN A 493 18.29 -5.71 9.62
CA ASN A 493 17.36 -4.93 10.40
C ASN A 493 17.84 -3.50 10.65
N ARG A 494 16.93 -2.55 10.39
CA ARG A 494 17.02 -1.17 10.86
C ARG A 494 15.65 -0.72 11.35
N LEU A 495 15.60 -0.12 12.54
CA LEU A 495 14.38 0.40 13.14
C LEU A 495 13.69 1.40 12.22
N ILE A 496 12.46 1.10 11.81
CA ILE A 496 11.59 1.99 11.03
C ILE A 496 10.91 2.96 12.01
N ARG A 497 11.43 4.18 12.09
CA ARG A 497 10.96 5.21 13.02
C ARG A 497 10.86 6.56 12.33
N PRO A 498 9.76 6.84 11.60
CA PRO A 498 9.52 8.17 11.05
C PRO A 498 9.29 9.21 12.17
N SER A 499 9.48 10.48 11.85
CA SER A 499 9.12 11.60 12.71
C SER A 499 7.72 12.12 12.38
N ALA A 500 7.12 12.84 13.33
CA ALA A 500 5.86 13.54 13.13
C ALA A 500 6.07 15.05 13.21
N LEU A 501 5.35 15.81 12.39
CA LEU A 501 5.25 17.26 12.52
C LEU A 501 4.20 17.57 13.61
N TYR A 502 4.64 18.18 14.70
CA TYR A 502 3.73 18.63 15.74
C TYR A 502 2.93 19.85 15.28
N VAL A 503 1.62 19.77 15.33
CA VAL A 503 0.67 20.82 14.91
C VAL A 503 -0.23 21.30 16.06
N GLY A 504 0.05 20.89 17.29
CA GLY A 504 -0.67 21.32 18.48
C GLY A 504 -0.19 22.69 19.00
N PRO A 505 -0.69 23.10 20.20
CA PRO A 505 -0.28 24.35 20.82
C PRO A 505 1.24 24.42 21.02
N GLN A 506 1.82 25.59 20.79
CA GLN A 506 3.26 25.78 20.93
C GLN A 506 3.75 25.56 22.38
N PRO A 507 4.82 24.78 22.57
CA PRO A 507 5.44 24.60 23.88
C PRO A 507 6.41 25.78 24.21
N PRO A 508 6.73 26.01 25.49
CA PRO A 508 6.08 25.44 26.66
C PRO A 508 4.74 26.13 26.98
N ARG A 509 3.68 25.34 27.17
CA ARG A 509 2.40 25.87 27.63
C ARG A 509 2.37 25.83 29.16
N PRO A 510 2.17 26.97 29.87
CA PRO A 510 2.08 26.98 31.31
C PRO A 510 0.87 26.19 31.76
N LEU A 511 0.99 25.52 32.91
CA LEU A 511 -0.16 24.88 33.56
C LEU A 511 -1.15 25.97 34.00
N PRO A 512 -2.47 25.74 33.87
CA PRO A 512 -3.47 26.66 34.37
C PRO A 512 -3.36 26.83 35.91
N ASP A 513 -3.75 28.02 36.40
CA ASP A 513 -3.79 28.30 37.83
C ASP A 513 -4.70 27.26 38.56
N GLY A 514 -4.21 26.68 39.65
CA GLY A 514 -4.93 25.65 40.42
C GLY A 514 -4.48 24.22 40.10
N TYR A 515 -3.64 23.97 39.10
CA TYR A 515 -2.95 22.68 38.99
C TYR A 515 -1.77 22.63 39.98
N GLY A 516 -1.99 21.86 41.00
CA GLY A 516 -1.20 21.49 42.18
C GLY A 516 0.20 22.11 42.34
N ALA A 517 0.50 22.54 43.56
CA ALA A 517 1.90 22.82 43.91
C ALA A 517 2.76 21.59 43.55
N ALA A 518 3.95 21.81 42.99
CA ALA A 518 4.90 20.75 42.78
C ALA A 518 5.04 19.94 44.06
N LEU A 519 4.88 18.61 43.95
CA LEU A 519 5.07 17.71 45.09
C LEU A 519 6.42 18.04 45.74
N THR A 520 6.38 18.31 47.04
CA THR A 520 7.60 18.57 47.79
C THR A 520 8.48 17.31 47.82
N SER A 521 9.77 17.46 47.98
CA SER A 521 10.71 16.32 48.10
C SER A 521 10.30 15.33 49.19
N ALA A 522 9.54 15.78 50.21
CA ALA A 522 9.01 14.95 51.28
C ALA A 522 7.76 14.12 50.87
N GLU A 523 6.97 14.61 49.90
CA GLU A 523 5.80 13.91 49.34
C GLU A 523 6.22 12.90 48.26
N LEU A 524 7.35 13.14 47.54
CA LEU A 524 7.96 12.20 46.59
C LEU A 524 8.73 11.06 47.26
N ALA A 525 9.05 11.19 48.57
CA ALA A 525 9.80 10.20 49.36
C ALA A 525 8.88 9.23 50.15
N ARG A 526 7.56 9.38 50.08
CA ARG A 526 6.57 8.46 50.63
C ARG A 526 5.98 7.56 49.56
#